data_45af119787835f2047c1da223efdb12f
#
_entry.id   45af119787835f2047c1da223efdb12f
#
_cell.length_a   1.000
_cell.length_b   1.000
_cell.length_c   1.000
_cell.angle_alpha   90.00
_cell.angle_beta   90.00
_cell.angle_gamma   90.00
#
_symmetry.space_group_name_H-M   'P 1'
#
loop_
_entity.id
_entity.type
_entity.pdbx_description
1 polymer ?
#
loop_
_entity_poly.entity_id
_entity_poly.type
_entity_poly.pdbx_seq_one_letter_code
_entity_poly.pdbx_strand_id
1 'polypeptide(L)'
;MIDEKKIARRVNELGKEITQFCNKELKNEPLIMACVLKGSFMFYSDLIRAIDADIRTDFIGCSSYGDATKSTGEVKLTLDLTHSIEGKHVMIVEDIIDTGLTMNYLSKTLTARNPKRVMSAALLFKPDAMKVKFKADYIGFEIANDFVVGYGLDYQGYYRNLPHIARVENLQ
;
A
#
# COMPACT_ATOMS: atom_id res chain seq x y z
N MET A 1 -15.51 -0.54 -12.42
CA MET A 1 -14.27 0.15 -12.82
C MET A 1 -13.13 -0.83 -13.05
N ILE A 2 -12.70 -1.58 -12.05
CA ILE A 2 -11.71 -2.67 -12.19
C ILE A 2 -12.33 -3.94 -11.65
N ASP A 3 -12.54 -4.94 -12.52
CA ASP A 3 -13.15 -6.21 -12.14
C ASP A 3 -12.17 -7.13 -11.41
N GLU A 4 -12.71 -8.13 -10.71
CA GLU A 4 -11.96 -9.09 -9.90
C GLU A 4 -10.86 -9.82 -10.71
N LYS A 5 -11.15 -10.19 -11.96
CA LYS A 5 -10.18 -10.91 -12.81
C LYS A 5 -8.98 -10.05 -13.19
N LYS A 6 -9.22 -8.75 -13.45
CA LYS A 6 -8.15 -7.80 -13.72
C LYS A 6 -7.29 -7.58 -12.49
N ILE A 7 -7.92 -7.46 -11.31
CA ILE A 7 -7.21 -7.34 -10.04
C ILE A 7 -6.32 -8.57 -9.83
N ALA A 8 -6.90 -9.78 -9.90
CA ALA A 8 -6.16 -11.02 -9.68
C ALA A 8 -4.98 -11.18 -10.64
N ARG A 9 -5.17 -10.85 -11.93
CA ARG A 9 -4.07 -10.87 -12.91
C ARG A 9 -2.95 -9.91 -12.53
N ARG A 10 -3.30 -8.65 -12.22
CA ARG A 10 -2.28 -7.64 -11.89
C ARG A 10 -1.54 -7.94 -10.60
N VAL A 11 -2.24 -8.45 -9.58
CA VAL A 11 -1.62 -8.91 -8.33
C VAL A 11 -0.61 -10.03 -8.58
N ASN A 12 -0.94 -11.01 -9.44
CA ASN A 12 0.00 -12.06 -9.82
C ASN A 12 1.22 -11.52 -10.59
N GLU A 13 1.05 -10.52 -11.46
CA GLU A 13 2.16 -9.86 -12.14
C GLU A 13 3.08 -9.15 -11.15
N LEU A 14 2.52 -8.36 -10.22
CA LEU A 14 3.28 -7.70 -9.15
C LEU A 14 4.01 -8.71 -8.26
N GLY A 15 3.36 -9.82 -7.90
CA GLY A 15 3.98 -10.90 -7.14
C GLY A 15 5.23 -11.46 -7.83
N LYS A 16 5.16 -11.69 -9.15
CA LYS A 16 6.32 -12.12 -9.95
C LYS A 16 7.43 -11.08 -10.00
N GLU A 17 7.09 -9.80 -10.20
CA GLU A 17 8.06 -8.70 -10.20
C GLU A 17 8.80 -8.62 -8.86
N ILE A 18 8.07 -8.73 -7.74
CA ILE A 18 8.64 -8.71 -6.39
C ILE A 18 9.48 -9.98 -6.13
N THR A 19 9.03 -11.15 -6.59
CA THR A 19 9.80 -12.40 -6.50
C THR A 19 11.14 -12.27 -7.22
N GLN A 20 11.16 -11.70 -8.42
CA GLN A 20 12.40 -11.45 -9.16
C GLN A 20 13.35 -10.52 -8.40
N PHE A 21 12.81 -9.46 -7.80
CA PHE A 21 13.61 -8.58 -6.93
C PHE A 21 14.19 -9.35 -5.75
N CYS A 22 13.38 -10.13 -5.01
CA CYS A 22 13.84 -10.92 -3.88
C CYS A 22 14.97 -11.87 -4.26
N ASN A 23 14.81 -12.65 -5.31
CA ASN A 23 15.79 -13.62 -5.78
C ASN A 23 17.12 -12.96 -6.19
N LYS A 24 17.05 -11.75 -6.76
CA LYS A 24 18.22 -11.01 -7.22
C LYS A 24 18.97 -10.30 -6.10
N GLU A 25 18.24 -9.64 -5.20
CA GLU A 25 18.81 -8.66 -4.28
C GLU A 25 18.93 -9.16 -2.83
N LEU A 26 18.08 -10.12 -2.38
CA LEU A 26 17.98 -10.43 -0.95
C LEU A 26 18.88 -11.57 -0.48
N LYS A 27 19.47 -12.38 -1.36
CA LYS A 27 20.45 -13.43 -1.02
C LYS A 27 20.07 -14.25 0.23
N ASN A 28 18.85 -14.76 0.30
CA ASN A 28 18.28 -15.53 1.43
C ASN A 28 17.89 -14.70 2.67
N GLU A 29 17.87 -13.37 2.59
CA GLU A 29 17.22 -12.55 3.64
C GLU A 29 15.75 -12.38 3.33
N PRO A 30 14.84 -12.49 4.32
CA PRO A 30 13.41 -12.29 4.07
C PRO A 30 13.10 -10.81 3.78
N LEU A 31 12.21 -10.57 2.82
CA LEU A 31 11.61 -9.25 2.63
C LEU A 31 10.58 -8.99 3.74
N ILE A 32 10.72 -7.88 4.46
CA ILE A 32 9.68 -7.44 5.41
C ILE A 32 8.58 -6.73 4.63
N MET A 33 7.38 -7.29 4.68
CA MET A 33 6.20 -6.74 4.03
C MET A 33 5.32 -6.07 5.09
N ALA A 34 5.17 -4.74 5.03
CA ALA A 34 4.40 -3.94 5.96
C ALA A 34 3.07 -3.51 5.35
N CYS A 35 1.96 -4.12 5.80
CA CYS A 35 0.60 -3.79 5.38
C CYS A 35 0.12 -2.52 6.06
N VAL A 36 -0.28 -1.50 5.32
CA VAL A 36 -0.88 -0.28 5.88
C VAL A 36 -2.37 -0.51 6.14
N LEU A 37 -2.74 -0.63 7.39
CA LEU A 37 -4.13 -0.86 7.80
C LEU A 37 -4.96 0.44 7.71
N LYS A 38 -6.27 0.39 7.36
CA LYS A 38 -7.06 -0.83 7.14
C LYS A 38 -7.22 -1.20 5.66
N GLY A 39 -7.21 -0.25 4.73
CA GLY A 39 -7.63 -0.45 3.34
C GLY A 39 -6.84 -1.49 2.56
N SER A 40 -5.54 -1.60 2.82
CA SER A 40 -4.68 -2.47 2.02
C SER A 40 -4.76 -3.96 2.34
N PHE A 41 -5.51 -4.39 3.38
CA PHE A 41 -5.47 -5.77 3.86
C PHE A 41 -5.88 -6.82 2.80
N MET A 42 -6.84 -6.51 1.91
CA MET A 42 -7.24 -7.42 0.82
C MET A 42 -6.13 -7.57 -0.21
N PHE A 43 -5.64 -6.44 -0.72
CA PHE A 43 -4.53 -6.41 -1.66
C PHE A 43 -3.29 -7.10 -1.08
N TYR A 44 -2.96 -6.78 0.18
CA TYR A 44 -1.82 -7.37 0.88
C TYR A 44 -1.93 -8.90 0.98
N SER A 45 -3.10 -9.42 1.39
CA SER A 45 -3.33 -10.85 1.50
C SER A 45 -3.13 -11.59 0.17
N ASP A 46 -3.61 -11.03 -0.93
CA ASP A 46 -3.46 -11.64 -2.24
C ASP A 46 -2.02 -11.50 -2.77
N LEU A 47 -1.40 -10.33 -2.55
CA LEU A 47 -0.04 -10.06 -3.00
C LEU A 47 0.99 -10.99 -2.34
N ILE A 48 0.93 -11.17 -1.01
CA ILE A 48 1.89 -12.02 -0.31
C ILE A 48 1.80 -13.49 -0.74
N ARG A 49 0.62 -13.96 -1.14
CA ARG A 49 0.42 -15.32 -1.68
C ARG A 49 0.89 -15.49 -3.12
N ALA A 50 1.06 -14.38 -3.85
CA ALA A 50 1.58 -14.37 -5.22
C ALA A 50 3.11 -14.24 -5.29
N ILE A 51 3.78 -14.00 -4.15
CA ILE A 51 5.23 -13.90 -4.05
C ILE A 51 5.83 -15.26 -3.71
N ASP A 52 6.74 -15.75 -4.55
CA ASP A 52 7.49 -16.99 -4.35
C ASP A 52 8.91 -16.67 -3.86
N ALA A 53 8.99 -16.21 -2.61
CA ALA A 53 10.23 -15.87 -1.90
C ALA A 53 9.97 -15.84 -0.38
N ASP A 54 11.05 -15.85 0.40
CA ASP A 54 10.95 -15.70 1.85
C ASP A 54 10.50 -14.28 2.20
N ILE A 55 9.36 -14.17 2.85
CA ILE A 55 8.80 -12.91 3.33
C ILE A 55 8.49 -12.99 4.84
N ARG A 56 8.59 -11.85 5.51
CA ARG A 56 8.08 -11.65 6.86
C ARG A 56 6.94 -10.64 6.81
N THR A 57 5.78 -11.04 7.30
CA THR A 57 4.59 -10.18 7.32
C THR A 57 4.55 -9.32 8.58
N ASP A 58 4.18 -8.05 8.43
CA ASP A 58 3.96 -7.12 9.53
C ASP A 58 2.86 -6.11 9.14
N PHE A 59 2.38 -5.35 10.11
CA PHE A 59 1.29 -4.41 9.94
C PHE A 59 1.67 -3.05 10.51
N ILE A 60 1.22 -1.99 9.85
CA ILE A 60 1.42 -0.61 10.28
C ILE A 60 0.09 0.14 10.16
N GLY A 61 -0.25 0.93 11.15
CA GLY A 61 -1.48 1.71 11.15
C GLY A 61 -1.19 3.19 11.14
N CYS A 62 -1.94 3.93 10.33
CA CYS A 62 -1.88 5.39 10.29
C CYS A 62 -3.27 6.00 10.43
N SER A 63 -3.34 7.17 11.05
CA SER A 63 -4.50 8.04 11.01
C SER A 63 -4.09 9.43 10.56
N SER A 64 -4.93 10.08 9.76
CA SER A 64 -4.81 11.51 9.49
C SER A 64 -5.36 12.30 10.68
N TYR A 65 -4.63 13.34 11.10
CA TYR A 65 -5.12 14.25 12.14
C TYR A 65 -6.05 15.29 11.51
N GLY A 66 -7.27 15.38 12.04
CA GLY A 66 -8.27 16.39 11.65
C GLY A 66 -9.64 15.77 11.34
N ASP A 67 -10.71 16.53 11.69
CA ASP A 67 -12.08 16.22 11.25
C ASP A 67 -12.15 16.21 9.72
N ALA A 68 -13.07 15.42 9.19
CA ALA A 68 -13.24 15.10 7.76
C ALA A 68 -13.30 16.32 6.80
N THR A 69 -13.33 17.54 7.31
CA THR A 69 -13.43 18.79 6.54
C THR A 69 -12.15 19.63 6.47
N LYS A 70 -11.13 19.37 7.33
CA LYS A 70 -9.84 20.09 7.31
C LYS A 70 -8.70 19.15 7.71
N SER A 71 -8.22 18.32 6.80
CA SER A 71 -7.01 17.56 7.04
C SER A 71 -5.81 18.53 7.07
N THR A 72 -5.18 18.68 8.21
CA THR A 72 -3.92 19.45 8.37
C THR A 72 -2.75 18.76 7.65
N GLY A 73 -2.97 17.58 7.09
CA GLY A 73 -1.93 16.77 6.42
C GLY A 73 -0.97 16.05 7.39
N GLU A 74 -1.21 16.18 8.70
CA GLU A 74 -0.42 15.44 9.68
C GLU A 74 -0.87 13.98 9.74
N VAL A 75 0.06 13.07 9.54
CA VAL A 75 -0.12 11.62 9.64
C VAL A 75 0.48 11.16 10.96
N LYS A 76 -0.28 10.38 11.73
CA LYS A 76 0.17 9.79 13.00
C LYS A 76 0.17 8.27 12.91
N LEU A 77 1.23 7.65 13.40
CA LEU A 77 1.28 6.21 13.61
C LEU A 77 0.32 5.81 14.74
N THR A 78 -0.55 4.82 14.47
CA THR A 78 -1.47 4.23 15.46
C THR A 78 -1.12 2.79 15.80
N LEU A 79 -0.44 2.09 14.88
CA LEU A 79 0.15 0.77 15.06
C LEU A 79 1.54 0.79 14.43
N ASP A 80 2.53 0.28 15.13
CA ASP A 80 3.92 0.21 14.63
C ASP A 80 4.34 -1.23 14.34
N LEU A 81 5.41 -1.38 13.57
CA LEU A 81 6.01 -2.67 13.24
C LEU A 81 6.43 -3.41 14.53
N THR A 82 6.23 -4.73 14.54
CA THR A 82 6.52 -5.57 15.72
C THR A 82 8.00 -5.89 15.88
N HIS A 83 8.78 -5.77 14.79
CA HIS A 83 10.19 -6.13 14.78
C HIS A 83 11.08 -5.01 14.25
N SER A 84 12.36 -5.02 14.66
CA SER A 84 13.36 -4.12 14.11
C SER A 84 13.56 -4.38 12.61
N ILE A 85 13.65 -3.29 11.86
CA ILE A 85 13.91 -3.28 10.42
C ILE A 85 15.35 -2.84 10.08
N GLU A 86 16.18 -2.60 11.08
CA GLU A 86 17.56 -2.17 10.90
C GLU A 86 18.34 -3.15 10.01
N GLY A 87 18.97 -2.63 8.97
CA GLY A 87 19.71 -3.42 7.98
C GLY A 87 18.87 -4.35 7.11
N LYS A 88 17.53 -4.26 7.14
CA LYS A 88 16.60 -5.12 6.38
C LYS A 88 15.98 -4.39 5.19
N HIS A 89 15.51 -5.17 4.22
CA HIS A 89 14.68 -4.65 3.14
C HIS A 89 13.22 -4.64 3.60
N VAL A 90 12.54 -3.52 3.41
CA VAL A 90 11.15 -3.32 3.83
C VAL A 90 10.33 -2.85 2.64
N MET A 91 9.15 -3.41 2.47
CA MET A 91 8.16 -2.98 1.48
C MET A 91 6.88 -2.55 2.17
N ILE A 92 6.50 -1.28 2.01
CA ILE A 92 5.23 -0.74 2.47
C ILE A 92 4.17 -1.09 1.42
N VAL A 93 3.08 -1.73 1.83
CA VAL A 93 1.97 -2.11 0.94
C VAL A 93 0.74 -1.29 1.27
N GLU A 94 0.25 -0.56 0.27
CA GLU A 94 -0.87 0.37 0.38
C GLU A 94 -1.98 0.02 -0.63
N ASP A 95 -3.24 0.30 -0.29
CA ASP A 95 -4.36 0.15 -1.21
C ASP A 95 -4.36 1.24 -2.29
N ILE A 96 -4.19 2.48 -1.89
CA ILE A 96 -4.20 3.62 -2.80
C ILE A 96 -3.22 4.71 -2.40
N ILE A 97 -2.41 5.15 -3.33
CA ILE A 97 -1.63 6.38 -3.21
C ILE A 97 -2.43 7.50 -3.89
N ASP A 98 -3.05 8.34 -3.07
CA ASP A 98 -3.81 9.51 -3.50
C ASP A 98 -2.90 10.74 -3.48
N THR A 99 -2.85 11.48 -2.39
CA THR A 99 -2.01 12.68 -2.25
C THR A 99 -0.52 12.39 -2.04
N GLY A 100 -0.18 11.16 -1.73
CA GLY A 100 1.18 10.72 -1.40
C GLY A 100 1.65 11.07 0.02
N LEU A 101 0.86 11.81 0.81
CA LEU A 101 1.25 12.24 2.15
C LEU A 101 1.55 11.08 3.10
N THR A 102 0.66 10.08 3.15
CA THR A 102 0.83 8.89 4.00
C THR A 102 2.10 8.14 3.64
N MET A 103 2.29 7.85 2.35
CA MET A 103 3.46 7.10 1.88
C MET A 103 4.77 7.86 2.09
N ASN A 104 4.77 9.19 1.89
CA ASN A 104 5.95 10.02 2.18
C ASN A 104 6.28 10.04 3.68
N TYR A 105 5.28 10.12 4.54
CA TYR A 105 5.45 10.04 6.00
C TYR A 105 6.01 8.68 6.42
N LEU A 106 5.37 7.59 6.00
CA LEU A 106 5.81 6.24 6.33
C LEU A 106 7.21 5.94 5.82
N SER A 107 7.50 6.29 4.56
CA SER A 107 8.83 6.10 3.98
C SER A 107 9.91 6.82 4.78
N LYS A 108 9.70 8.08 5.18
CA LYS A 108 10.64 8.83 6.02
C LYS A 108 10.78 8.22 7.40
N THR A 109 9.67 7.86 8.04
CA THR A 109 9.64 7.25 9.38
C THR A 109 10.39 5.93 9.42
N LEU A 110 10.20 5.07 8.41
CA LEU A 110 10.89 3.79 8.34
C LEU A 110 12.36 3.95 7.92
N THR A 111 12.68 4.88 7.02
CA THR A 111 14.07 5.16 6.63
C THR A 111 14.92 5.64 7.81
N ALA A 112 14.34 6.40 8.74
CA ALA A 112 15.03 6.86 9.95
C ALA A 112 15.44 5.71 10.91
N ARG A 113 14.96 4.48 10.67
CA ARG A 113 15.30 3.27 11.44
C ARG A 113 16.44 2.44 10.83
N ASN A 114 17.20 3.05 9.92
CA ASN A 114 18.36 2.44 9.25
C ASN A 114 18.08 1.10 8.54
N PRO A 115 16.96 0.94 7.79
CA PRO A 115 16.78 -0.22 6.93
C PRO A 115 17.82 -0.21 5.81
N LYS A 116 18.05 -1.35 5.19
CA LYS A 116 18.89 -1.44 3.99
C LYS A 116 18.21 -0.73 2.80
N ARG A 117 16.89 -0.88 2.68
CA ARG A 117 16.06 -0.20 1.69
C ARG A 117 14.60 -0.18 2.13
N VAL A 118 13.91 0.94 1.91
CA VAL A 118 12.44 1.04 1.97
C VAL A 118 11.91 1.10 0.55
N MET A 119 10.95 0.25 0.24
CA MET A 119 10.24 0.16 -1.03
C MET A 119 8.75 0.30 -0.81
N SER A 120 8.00 0.44 -1.88
CA SER A 120 6.54 0.59 -1.82
C SER A 120 5.84 -0.17 -2.94
N ALA A 121 4.70 -0.78 -2.59
CA ALA A 121 3.75 -1.36 -3.53
C ALA A 121 2.36 -0.78 -3.25
N ALA A 122 1.66 -0.31 -4.29
CA ALA A 122 0.30 0.17 -4.17
C ALA A 122 -0.59 -0.46 -5.24
N LEU A 123 -1.82 -0.81 -4.86
CA LEU A 123 -2.78 -1.32 -5.83
C LEU A 123 -3.24 -0.22 -6.77
N LEU A 124 -3.57 0.95 -6.21
CA LEU A 124 -4.01 2.11 -6.97
C LEU A 124 -3.07 3.31 -6.79
N PHE A 125 -2.93 4.09 -7.84
CA PHE A 125 -2.16 5.32 -7.84
C PHE A 125 -2.92 6.41 -8.60
N LYS A 126 -3.01 7.60 -7.99
CA LYS A 126 -3.62 8.80 -8.61
C LYS A 126 -2.54 9.82 -8.91
N PRO A 127 -1.93 9.81 -10.10
CA PRO A 127 -0.83 10.72 -10.42
C PRO A 127 -1.22 12.20 -10.31
N ASP A 128 -2.46 12.54 -10.70
CA ASP A 128 -2.96 13.93 -10.73
C ASP A 128 -3.36 14.48 -9.35
N ALA A 129 -3.49 13.61 -8.34
CA ALA A 129 -3.85 14.02 -6.97
C ALA A 129 -2.63 14.28 -6.07
N MET A 130 -1.43 13.98 -6.55
CA MET A 130 -0.20 14.06 -5.76
C MET A 130 0.08 15.47 -5.26
N LYS A 131 0.30 15.61 -3.94
CA LYS A 131 0.69 16.85 -3.27
C LYS A 131 2.17 16.89 -2.88
N VAL A 132 2.85 15.76 -2.93
CA VAL A 132 4.27 15.61 -2.57
C VAL A 132 5.00 14.81 -3.63
N LYS A 133 6.31 15.01 -3.76
CA LYS A 133 7.15 14.17 -4.63
C LYS A 133 7.35 12.81 -3.93
N PHE A 134 6.63 11.83 -4.39
CA PHE A 134 6.77 10.44 -3.99
C PHE A 134 6.70 9.55 -5.22
N LYS A 135 7.58 8.57 -5.32
CA LYS A 135 7.60 7.59 -6.40
C LYS A 135 7.43 6.20 -5.81
N ALA A 136 6.34 5.53 -6.15
CA ALA A 136 6.14 4.13 -5.80
C ALA A 136 7.03 3.23 -6.65
N ASP A 137 7.53 2.14 -6.06
CA ASP A 137 8.35 1.14 -6.78
C ASP A 137 7.46 0.20 -7.60
N TYR A 138 6.31 -0.19 -7.08
CA TYR A 138 5.36 -1.11 -7.71
C TYR A 138 3.96 -0.52 -7.68
N ILE A 139 3.31 -0.43 -8.85
CA ILE A 139 1.96 0.13 -8.99
C ILE A 139 1.09 -0.87 -9.73
N GLY A 140 -0.07 -1.18 -9.15
CA GLY A 140 -1.08 -2.02 -9.77
C GLY A 140 -1.74 -1.32 -10.94
N PHE A 141 -2.48 -0.24 -10.65
CA PHE A 141 -3.24 0.52 -11.65
C PHE A 141 -3.10 2.03 -11.39
N GLU A 142 -2.88 2.80 -12.44
CA GLU A 142 -3.08 4.24 -12.42
C GLU A 142 -4.54 4.55 -12.70
N ILE A 143 -5.13 5.43 -11.89
CA ILE A 143 -6.52 5.86 -12.03
C ILE A 143 -6.63 7.39 -11.98
N ALA A 144 -7.70 7.91 -12.54
CA ALA A 144 -8.06 9.33 -12.42
C ALA A 144 -8.41 9.67 -10.95
N ASN A 145 -8.65 10.95 -10.66
CA ASN A 145 -9.00 11.41 -9.32
C ASN A 145 -10.47 11.08 -8.96
N ASP A 146 -10.86 9.84 -9.18
CA ASP A 146 -12.19 9.32 -8.83
C ASP A 146 -12.21 8.84 -7.36
N PHE A 147 -13.38 8.96 -6.72
CA PHE A 147 -13.62 8.30 -5.43
C PHE A 147 -14.02 6.85 -5.67
N VAL A 148 -13.27 5.92 -5.08
CA VAL A 148 -13.39 4.49 -5.34
C VAL A 148 -13.58 3.68 -4.06
N VAL A 149 -14.31 2.57 -4.16
CA VAL A 149 -14.59 1.62 -3.08
C VAL A 149 -14.42 0.18 -3.56
N GLY A 150 -14.30 -0.73 -2.62
CA GLY A 150 -14.18 -2.17 -2.88
C GLY A 150 -12.75 -2.65 -2.79
N TYR A 151 -12.59 -3.95 -2.64
CA TYR A 151 -11.32 -4.65 -2.49
C TYR A 151 -10.41 -4.03 -1.40
N GLY A 152 -11.01 -3.75 -0.24
CA GLY A 152 -10.36 -3.12 0.90
C GLY A 152 -10.66 -1.64 1.07
N LEU A 153 -10.88 -0.89 -0.02
CA LEU A 153 -11.25 0.52 -0.01
C LEU A 153 -12.68 0.71 0.51
N ASP A 154 -12.91 1.78 1.28
CA ASP A 154 -14.21 2.02 1.91
C ASP A 154 -14.82 3.40 1.62
N TYR A 155 -16.11 3.47 1.91
CA TYR A 155 -16.83 4.70 2.17
C TYR A 155 -17.55 4.58 3.53
N GLN A 156 -17.18 5.40 4.48
CA GLN A 156 -17.73 5.38 5.86
C GLN A 156 -17.68 4.01 6.54
N GLY A 157 -16.64 3.21 6.27
CA GLY A 157 -16.45 1.86 6.81
C GLY A 157 -17.12 0.74 6.01
N TYR A 158 -17.92 1.05 4.99
CA TYR A 158 -18.64 0.08 4.16
C TYR A 158 -17.90 -0.24 2.86
N TYR A 159 -18.32 -1.28 2.17
CA TYR A 159 -17.91 -1.72 0.83
C TYR A 159 -16.51 -2.34 0.71
N ARG A 160 -15.72 -2.45 1.77
CA ARG A 160 -14.40 -3.10 1.70
C ARG A 160 -14.44 -4.55 1.21
N ASN A 161 -15.58 -5.24 1.42
CA ASN A 161 -15.81 -6.63 1.07
C ASN A 161 -16.15 -6.89 -0.41
N LEU A 162 -16.34 -5.85 -1.22
CA LEU A 162 -16.60 -6.03 -2.65
C LEU A 162 -15.35 -6.64 -3.33
N PRO A 163 -15.51 -7.64 -4.21
CA PRO A 163 -14.36 -8.30 -4.87
C PRO A 163 -13.76 -7.49 -6.02
N HIS A 164 -14.34 -6.36 -6.35
CA HIS A 164 -13.96 -5.46 -7.44
C HIS A 164 -13.80 -4.03 -6.91
N ILE A 165 -13.23 -3.14 -7.73
CA ILE A 165 -13.15 -1.71 -7.45
C ILE A 165 -14.19 -0.98 -8.28
N ALA A 166 -15.06 -0.23 -7.62
CA ALA A 166 -16.11 0.58 -8.22
C ALA A 166 -15.85 2.07 -7.96
N ARG A 167 -16.29 2.93 -8.89
CA ARG A 167 -16.36 4.37 -8.69
C ARG A 167 -17.69 4.70 -7.98
N VAL A 168 -17.64 5.59 -7.01
CA VAL A 168 -18.83 6.13 -6.36
C VAL A 168 -19.30 7.32 -7.19
N GLU A 169 -20.51 7.23 -7.71
CA GLU A 169 -21.20 8.32 -8.38
C GLU A 169 -22.19 8.96 -7.37
N ASN A 170 -22.25 10.28 -7.33
CA ASN A 170 -23.14 11.06 -6.43
C ASN A 170 -22.85 10.83 -4.93
N LEU A 171 -21.69 11.25 -4.45
CA LEU A 171 -21.44 11.44 -3.02
C LEU A 171 -22.40 12.51 -2.50
N GLN A 172 -23.44 12.09 -1.75
CA GLN A 172 -24.32 13.00 -1.00
C GLN A 172 -23.72 13.34 0.34
#